data_dbbf2952002e29f2ad47ddd5bca67fdf
#
_entry.id   dbbf2952002e29f2ad47ddd5bca67fdf
#
_cell.length_a   1.000
_cell.length_b   1.000
_cell.length_c   1.000
_cell.angle_alpha   90.00
_cell.angle_beta   90.00
_cell.angle_gamma   90.00
#
_symmetry.space_group_name_H-M   'P 1'
#
loop_
_entity.id
_entity.type
_entity.pdbx_description
1 polymer ?
#
loop_
_entity_poly.entity_id
_entity_poly.type
_entity_poly.pdbx_seq_one_letter_code
_entity_poly.pdbx_strand_id
1 'polypeptide(L)'
;EASENKRGPYEALVNNVRRANTENLVVKFSDGLEKLGEQVNTLVLAGLGATSIVNILLKDEAKLGQINKIIALPHNEAYNLRKALVERGFYISAEQIIHDNELYYELIVFKKGASNYSEDDLVFGPHNLANKSEAFKHKWEEHLSKINYLLSLNLDKTRRSELETYKERIKKQL
;
A
#
# COMPACT_ATOMS: atom_id res chain seq x y z
N GLU A 1 -18.19 3.52 -7.59
CA GLU A 1 -17.92 4.94 -7.39
C GLU A 1 -16.44 5.25 -7.61
N ALA A 2 -16.12 6.45 -8.10
CA ALA A 2 -14.77 6.99 -8.13
C ALA A 2 -14.78 8.40 -7.52
N SER A 3 -13.75 8.77 -6.78
CA SER A 3 -13.64 10.08 -6.15
C SER A 3 -12.30 10.74 -6.43
N GLU A 4 -12.31 12.05 -6.56
CA GLU A 4 -11.14 12.89 -6.76
C GLU A 4 -11.37 14.24 -6.08
N ASN A 5 -10.36 14.77 -5.40
CA ASN A 5 -10.46 16.03 -4.65
C ASN A 5 -9.84 17.24 -5.36
N LYS A 6 -9.15 17.03 -6.48
CA LYS A 6 -8.58 18.12 -7.29
C LYS A 6 -9.42 18.36 -8.52
N ARG A 7 -9.75 19.62 -8.79
CA ARG A 7 -10.69 19.99 -9.84
C ARG A 7 -10.28 19.50 -11.24
N GLY A 8 -9.04 19.74 -11.65
CA GLY A 8 -8.56 19.31 -12.97
C GLY A 8 -8.63 17.80 -13.19
N PRO A 9 -8.02 16.97 -12.30
CA PRO A 9 -8.15 15.52 -12.36
C PRO A 9 -9.62 15.03 -12.29
N TYR A 10 -10.47 15.66 -11.49
CA TYR A 10 -11.91 15.34 -11.45
C TYR A 10 -12.58 15.56 -12.80
N GLU A 11 -12.37 16.72 -13.45
CA GLU A 11 -12.92 17.02 -14.77
C GLU A 11 -12.40 16.05 -15.83
N ALA A 12 -11.11 15.67 -15.76
CA ALA A 12 -10.53 14.66 -16.64
C ALA A 12 -11.18 13.28 -16.42
N LEU A 13 -11.39 12.87 -15.16
CA LEU A 13 -12.06 11.61 -14.80
C LEU A 13 -13.50 11.58 -15.36
N VAL A 14 -14.29 12.65 -15.17
CA VAL A 14 -15.65 12.77 -15.70
C VAL A 14 -15.66 12.63 -17.24
N ASN A 15 -14.71 13.29 -17.92
CA ASN A 15 -14.61 13.22 -19.37
C ASN A 15 -14.22 11.81 -19.86
N ASN A 16 -13.31 11.14 -19.16
CA ASN A 16 -12.90 9.78 -19.50
C ASN A 16 -14.05 8.78 -19.32
N VAL A 17 -14.83 8.90 -18.24
CA VAL A 17 -16.02 8.06 -18.01
C VAL A 17 -17.04 8.25 -19.12
N ARG A 18 -17.31 9.51 -19.53
CA ARG A 18 -18.21 9.82 -20.66
C ARG A 18 -17.71 9.20 -21.97
N ARG A 19 -16.43 9.34 -22.29
CA ARG A 19 -15.83 8.78 -23.51
C ARG A 19 -15.88 7.26 -23.54
N ALA A 20 -15.68 6.63 -22.39
CA ALA A 20 -15.75 5.18 -22.25
C ALA A 20 -17.19 4.62 -22.27
N ASN A 21 -18.19 5.49 -22.30
CA ASN A 21 -19.63 5.14 -22.21
C ASN A 21 -19.93 4.19 -21.03
N THR A 22 -19.31 4.47 -19.87
CA THR A 22 -19.44 3.64 -18.68
C THR A 22 -20.64 4.10 -17.85
N GLU A 23 -21.76 3.38 -17.98
CA GLU A 23 -23.03 3.74 -17.31
C GLU A 23 -23.04 3.44 -15.80
N ASN A 24 -22.22 2.48 -15.34
CA ASN A 24 -22.22 1.98 -13.95
C ASN A 24 -21.21 2.67 -13.03
N LEU A 25 -20.63 3.81 -13.45
CA LEU A 25 -19.62 4.53 -12.65
C LEU A 25 -20.11 5.93 -12.26
N VAL A 26 -20.28 6.14 -10.96
CA VAL A 26 -20.60 7.45 -10.37
C VAL A 26 -19.30 8.12 -9.98
N VAL A 27 -19.04 9.31 -10.52
CA VAL A 27 -17.87 10.14 -10.20
C VAL A 27 -18.27 11.22 -9.19
N LYS A 28 -17.50 11.35 -8.11
CA LYS A 28 -17.74 12.31 -7.03
C LYS A 28 -16.55 13.25 -6.86
N PHE A 29 -16.81 14.54 -6.78
CA PHE A 29 -15.82 15.50 -6.29
C PHE A 29 -15.82 15.42 -4.76
N SER A 30 -14.79 14.76 -4.20
CA SER A 30 -14.75 14.41 -2.78
C SER A 30 -13.32 14.20 -2.31
N ASP A 31 -13.03 14.57 -1.08
CA ASP A 31 -11.76 14.28 -0.43
C ASP A 31 -11.85 12.95 0.34
N GLY A 32 -11.06 11.97 -0.13
CA GLY A 32 -11.03 10.66 0.49
C GLY A 32 -12.40 9.97 0.53
N LEU A 33 -12.82 9.55 1.73
CA LEU A 33 -14.07 8.83 1.96
C LEU A 33 -15.26 9.73 2.29
N GLU A 34 -15.10 11.06 2.30
CA GLU A 34 -16.11 12.03 2.77
C GLU A 34 -17.51 11.77 2.17
N LYS A 35 -17.57 11.54 0.86
CA LYS A 35 -18.84 11.28 0.13
C LYS A 35 -19.01 9.81 -0.26
N LEU A 36 -18.36 8.88 0.47
CA LEU A 36 -18.52 7.46 0.24
C LEU A 36 -19.98 7.03 0.41
N GLY A 37 -20.51 6.30 -0.57
CA GLY A 37 -21.87 5.79 -0.54
C GLY A 37 -22.03 4.65 0.49
N GLU A 38 -23.19 4.54 1.10
CA GLU A 38 -23.49 3.53 2.13
C GLU A 38 -23.40 2.10 1.60
N GLN A 39 -23.60 1.89 0.31
CA GLN A 39 -23.53 0.57 -0.35
C GLN A 39 -22.10 0.13 -0.69
N VAL A 40 -21.11 1.02 -0.53
CA VAL A 40 -19.71 0.70 -0.86
C VAL A 40 -19.10 -0.13 0.26
N ASN A 41 -18.68 -1.33 -0.05
CA ASN A 41 -18.02 -2.26 0.88
C ASN A 41 -16.61 -2.66 0.46
N THR A 42 -16.15 -2.18 -0.69
CA THR A 42 -14.81 -2.46 -1.23
C THR A 42 -14.16 -1.16 -1.69
N LEU A 43 -12.94 -0.92 -1.25
CA LEU A 43 -12.11 0.22 -1.69
C LEU A 43 -10.97 -0.26 -2.59
N VAL A 44 -10.64 0.54 -3.59
CA VAL A 44 -9.42 0.41 -4.41
C VAL A 44 -8.63 1.70 -4.28
N LEU A 45 -7.40 1.61 -3.77
CA LEU A 45 -6.51 2.74 -3.50
C LEU A 45 -5.17 2.50 -4.21
N ALA A 46 -4.99 3.14 -5.34
CA ALA A 46 -3.80 3.00 -6.18
C ALA A 46 -3.25 4.38 -6.58
N GLY A 47 -1.96 4.42 -6.96
CA GLY A 47 -1.33 5.68 -7.40
C GLY A 47 -1.02 6.67 -6.28
N LEU A 48 -0.98 6.21 -5.03
CA LEU A 48 -0.74 7.02 -3.84
C LEU A 48 0.39 6.41 -2.99
N GLY A 49 1.11 7.24 -2.23
CA GLY A 49 2.01 6.74 -1.18
C GLY A 49 1.22 6.14 -0.01
N ALA A 50 1.81 5.18 0.71
CA ALA A 50 1.16 4.49 1.84
C ALA A 50 0.67 5.47 2.92
N THR A 51 1.45 6.49 3.25
CA THR A 51 1.04 7.53 4.20
C THR A 51 -0.22 8.27 3.73
N SER A 52 -0.33 8.58 2.44
CA SER A 52 -1.52 9.23 1.89
C SER A 52 -2.73 8.30 1.96
N ILE A 53 -2.56 7.02 1.66
CA ILE A 53 -3.62 6.01 1.78
C ILE A 53 -4.09 5.92 3.24
N VAL A 54 -3.18 5.80 4.19
CA VAL A 54 -3.49 5.76 5.62
C VAL A 54 -4.27 7.01 6.04
N ASN A 55 -3.81 8.19 5.66
CA ASN A 55 -4.48 9.46 5.99
C ASN A 55 -5.90 9.53 5.42
N ILE A 56 -6.12 9.09 4.18
CA ILE A 56 -7.45 9.02 3.56
C ILE A 56 -8.38 8.11 4.38
N LEU A 57 -7.88 6.93 4.77
CA LEU A 57 -8.67 5.95 5.51
C LEU A 57 -8.99 6.41 6.93
N LEU A 58 -8.03 7.09 7.60
CA LEU A 58 -8.19 7.51 8.99
C LEU A 58 -8.96 8.81 9.15
N LYS A 59 -8.98 9.67 8.15
CA LYS A 59 -9.75 10.92 8.18
C LYS A 59 -11.25 10.67 8.43
N ASP A 60 -11.78 9.59 7.86
CA ASP A 60 -13.17 9.18 8.00
C ASP A 60 -13.26 7.74 8.55
N GLU A 61 -12.55 7.45 9.64
CA GLU A 61 -12.38 6.09 10.19
C GLU A 61 -13.71 5.38 10.46
N ALA A 62 -14.75 6.12 10.85
CA ALA A 62 -16.09 5.57 11.06
C ALA A 62 -16.62 4.84 9.80
N LYS A 63 -16.26 5.32 8.61
CA LYS A 63 -16.67 4.69 7.35
C LYS A 63 -15.96 3.38 7.05
N LEU A 64 -14.82 3.11 7.69
CA LEU A 64 -14.17 1.80 7.61
C LEU A 64 -15.04 0.69 8.20
N GLY A 65 -16.00 1.04 9.05
CA GLY A 65 -16.97 0.10 9.60
C GLY A 65 -17.75 -0.68 8.54
N GLN A 66 -18.12 -0.02 7.43
CA GLN A 66 -18.85 -0.65 6.31
C GLN A 66 -17.94 -1.38 5.30
N ILE A 67 -16.62 -1.15 5.33
CA ILE A 67 -15.69 -1.70 4.35
C ILE A 67 -15.28 -3.12 4.74
N ASN A 68 -15.53 -4.06 3.84
CA ASN A 68 -15.16 -5.47 4.00
C ASN A 68 -13.83 -5.81 3.33
N LYS A 69 -13.46 -5.06 2.27
CA LYS A 69 -12.25 -5.32 1.49
C LYS A 69 -11.58 -4.02 1.05
N ILE A 70 -10.25 -3.98 1.16
CA ILE A 70 -9.42 -2.90 0.63
C ILE A 70 -8.37 -3.52 -0.29
N ILE A 71 -8.27 -3.01 -1.51
CA ILE A 71 -7.23 -3.35 -2.47
C ILE A 71 -6.34 -2.13 -2.57
N ALA A 72 -5.08 -2.26 -2.18
CA ALA A 72 -4.15 -1.16 -2.15
C ALA A 72 -2.91 -1.44 -3.00
N LEU A 73 -2.45 -0.43 -3.72
CA LEU A 73 -1.22 -0.43 -4.50
C LEU A 73 -0.41 0.82 -4.11
N PRO A 74 0.24 0.82 -2.92
CA PRO A 74 1.05 1.94 -2.49
C PRO A 74 2.35 2.02 -3.31
N HIS A 75 2.80 3.24 -3.62
CA HIS A 75 4.08 3.44 -4.29
C HIS A 75 5.30 3.14 -3.40
N ASN A 76 5.14 3.22 -2.07
CA ASN A 76 6.21 3.06 -1.09
C ASN A 76 5.65 2.69 0.28
N GLU A 77 6.54 2.35 1.24
CA GLU A 77 6.23 2.21 2.67
C GLU A 77 5.04 1.29 3.00
N ALA A 78 4.90 0.17 2.29
CA ALA A 78 3.82 -0.79 2.50
C ALA A 78 3.71 -1.28 3.96
N TYR A 79 4.82 -1.27 4.72
CA TYR A 79 4.85 -1.54 6.15
C TYR A 79 3.84 -0.68 6.93
N ASN A 80 3.86 0.64 6.74
CA ASN A 80 2.99 1.57 7.47
C ASN A 80 1.51 1.29 7.17
N LEU A 81 1.19 0.96 5.91
CA LEU A 81 -0.16 0.61 5.50
C LEU A 81 -0.63 -0.71 6.12
N ARG A 82 0.22 -1.75 6.08
CA ARG A 82 -0.10 -3.05 6.72
C ARG A 82 -0.38 -2.86 8.20
N LYS A 83 0.54 -2.21 8.91
CA LYS A 83 0.41 -1.96 10.34
C LYS A 83 -0.88 -1.21 10.67
N ALA A 84 -1.13 -0.09 9.99
CA ALA A 84 -2.30 0.75 10.26
C ALA A 84 -3.64 0.01 10.06
N LEU A 85 -3.76 -0.84 9.04
CA LEU A 85 -4.98 -1.60 8.76
C LEU A 85 -5.13 -2.83 9.66
N VAL A 86 -4.05 -3.50 10.00
CA VAL A 86 -4.07 -4.63 10.96
C VAL A 86 -4.54 -4.16 12.35
N GLU A 87 -4.04 -3.03 12.83
CA GLU A 87 -4.48 -2.40 14.07
C GLU A 87 -5.98 -2.03 14.08
N ARG A 88 -6.61 -1.94 12.89
CA ARG A 88 -8.04 -1.62 12.70
C ARG A 88 -8.90 -2.82 12.35
N GLY A 89 -8.41 -4.01 12.62
CA GLY A 89 -9.18 -5.24 12.43
C GLY A 89 -9.33 -5.68 10.97
N PHE A 90 -8.32 -5.41 10.15
CA PHE A 90 -8.16 -6.01 8.84
C PHE A 90 -7.02 -7.03 8.84
N TYR A 91 -7.16 -8.10 8.10
CA TYR A 91 -6.09 -9.03 7.83
C TYR A 91 -5.68 -8.99 6.35
N ILE A 92 -4.43 -9.35 6.09
CA ILE A 92 -3.88 -9.42 4.73
C ILE A 92 -4.32 -10.74 4.12
N SER A 93 -5.24 -10.69 3.16
CA SER A 93 -5.82 -11.88 2.54
C SER A 93 -5.08 -12.35 1.29
N ALA A 94 -4.35 -11.47 0.64
CA ALA A 94 -3.48 -11.76 -0.51
C ALA A 94 -2.48 -10.64 -0.71
N GLU A 95 -1.32 -10.96 -1.28
CA GLU A 95 -0.30 -10.01 -1.69
C GLU A 95 0.45 -10.51 -2.92
N GLN A 96 0.94 -9.56 -3.69
CA GLN A 96 1.81 -9.82 -4.83
C GLN A 96 2.76 -8.64 -5.03
N ILE A 97 4.02 -8.94 -5.36
CA ILE A 97 4.95 -7.94 -5.88
C ILE A 97 4.89 -7.99 -7.40
N ILE A 98 4.64 -6.86 -8.01
CA ILE A 98 4.57 -6.67 -9.47
C ILE A 98 5.78 -5.83 -9.86
N HIS A 99 6.54 -6.30 -10.86
CA HIS A 99 7.62 -5.54 -11.48
C HIS A 99 7.13 -4.95 -12.79
N ASP A 100 7.17 -3.64 -12.91
CA ASP A 100 6.78 -2.90 -14.11
C ASP A 100 7.67 -1.66 -14.29
N ASN A 101 8.24 -1.50 -15.49
CA ASN A 101 9.10 -0.36 -15.84
C ASN A 101 10.17 -0.03 -14.79
N GLU A 102 10.95 -1.02 -14.39
CA GLU A 102 12.04 -0.91 -13.39
C GLU A 102 11.56 -0.55 -11.96
N LEU A 103 10.26 -0.57 -11.71
CA LEU A 103 9.68 -0.32 -10.40
C LEU A 103 8.99 -1.56 -9.84
N TYR A 104 9.05 -1.71 -8.51
CA TYR A 104 8.34 -2.78 -7.80
C TYR A 104 7.16 -2.19 -7.06
N TYR A 105 5.97 -2.73 -7.36
CA TYR A 105 4.72 -2.38 -6.70
C TYR A 105 4.25 -3.51 -5.81
N GLU A 106 3.77 -3.19 -4.62
CA GLU A 106 3.14 -4.17 -3.74
C GLU A 106 1.62 -4.05 -3.85
N LEU A 107 0.98 -5.02 -4.49
CA LEU A 107 -0.47 -5.17 -4.46
C LEU A 107 -0.85 -5.90 -3.18
N ILE A 108 -1.69 -5.29 -2.36
CA ILE A 108 -2.11 -5.84 -1.07
C ILE A 108 -3.63 -5.85 -0.99
N VAL A 109 -4.21 -6.98 -0.63
CA VAL A 109 -5.64 -7.13 -0.41
C VAL A 109 -5.90 -7.37 1.07
N PHE A 110 -6.60 -6.43 1.68
CA PHE A 110 -7.04 -6.53 3.06
C PHE A 110 -8.52 -6.92 3.12
N LYS A 111 -8.89 -7.70 4.13
CA LYS A 111 -10.28 -8.02 4.46
C LYS A 111 -10.53 -7.83 5.96
N LYS A 112 -11.79 -7.58 6.34
CA LYS A 112 -12.21 -7.53 7.74
C LYS A 112 -11.90 -8.84 8.44
N GLY A 113 -11.31 -8.76 9.61
CA GLY A 113 -10.98 -9.90 10.47
C GLY A 113 -9.76 -9.63 11.32
N ALA A 114 -9.61 -10.39 12.40
CA ALA A 114 -8.44 -10.33 13.27
C ALA A 114 -7.29 -11.16 12.69
N SER A 115 -6.08 -10.74 12.95
CA SER A 115 -4.85 -11.45 12.60
C SER A 115 -3.74 -11.08 13.57
N ASN A 116 -2.74 -11.94 13.62
CA ASN A 116 -1.53 -11.67 14.39
C ASN A 116 -0.34 -11.84 13.44
N TYR A 117 0.37 -10.74 13.19
CA TYR A 117 1.53 -10.70 12.30
C TYR A 117 2.78 -10.34 13.09
N SER A 118 3.87 -11.01 12.76
CA SER A 118 5.21 -10.62 13.21
C SER A 118 5.63 -9.30 12.56
N GLU A 119 6.68 -8.68 13.08
CA GLU A 119 7.27 -7.50 12.47
C GLU A 119 7.80 -7.79 11.05
N ASP A 120 8.29 -8.99 10.79
CA ASP A 120 8.74 -9.40 9.46
C ASP A 120 7.55 -9.55 8.50
N ASP A 121 6.41 -10.07 8.95
CA ASP A 121 5.19 -10.12 8.13
C ASP A 121 4.74 -8.72 7.72
N LEU A 122 4.84 -7.74 8.61
CA LEU A 122 4.47 -6.35 8.29
C LEU A 122 5.47 -5.69 7.34
N VAL A 123 6.77 -5.98 7.48
CA VAL A 123 7.81 -5.41 6.61
C VAL A 123 7.76 -6.00 5.21
N PHE A 124 7.74 -7.33 5.10
CA PHE A 124 7.92 -8.03 3.84
C PHE A 124 6.61 -8.47 3.18
N GLY A 125 5.55 -8.58 3.96
CA GLY A 125 4.27 -9.16 3.57
C GLY A 125 4.21 -10.67 3.83
N PRO A 126 3.21 -11.18 4.58
CA PRO A 126 3.13 -12.59 4.94
C PRO A 126 3.01 -13.53 3.73
N HIS A 127 2.25 -13.13 2.71
CA HIS A 127 2.13 -13.93 1.49
C HIS A 127 3.38 -13.83 0.61
N ASN A 128 4.03 -12.67 0.56
CA ASN A 128 5.28 -12.48 -0.17
C ASN A 128 6.41 -13.30 0.47
N LEU A 129 6.50 -13.34 1.81
CA LEU A 129 7.44 -14.19 2.56
C LEU A 129 7.21 -15.68 2.31
N ALA A 130 5.96 -16.11 2.27
CA ALA A 130 5.61 -17.50 2.00
C ALA A 130 5.94 -17.92 0.56
N ASN A 131 5.74 -17.01 -0.41
CA ASN A 131 5.90 -17.32 -1.83
C ASN A 131 7.32 -17.10 -2.35
N LYS A 132 8.04 -16.10 -1.83
CA LYS A 132 9.40 -15.70 -2.25
C LYS A 132 9.58 -15.68 -3.77
N SER A 133 8.66 -15.00 -4.48
CA SER A 133 8.70 -14.87 -5.94
C SER A 133 10.00 -14.22 -6.43
N GLU A 134 10.34 -14.38 -7.72
CA GLU A 134 11.51 -13.71 -8.31
C GLU A 134 11.42 -12.18 -8.15
N ALA A 135 10.22 -11.59 -8.30
CA ALA A 135 10.01 -10.16 -8.05
C ALA A 135 10.28 -9.76 -6.59
N PHE A 136 9.96 -10.64 -5.62
CA PHE A 136 10.31 -10.45 -4.22
C PHE A 136 11.83 -10.43 -4.03
N LYS A 137 12.55 -11.43 -4.54
CA LYS A 137 14.00 -11.53 -4.41
C LYS A 137 14.69 -10.31 -5.02
N HIS A 138 14.39 -9.98 -6.27
CA HIS A 138 15.00 -8.85 -6.98
C HIS A 138 14.73 -7.53 -6.26
N LYS A 139 13.49 -7.28 -5.81
CA LYS A 139 13.17 -6.09 -5.03
C LYS A 139 14.07 -5.95 -3.80
N TRP A 140 14.22 -7.03 -3.03
CA TRP A 140 14.98 -6.97 -1.78
C TRP A 140 16.49 -6.98 -1.99
N GLU A 141 17.00 -7.59 -3.07
CA GLU A 141 18.39 -7.45 -3.53
C GLU A 141 18.73 -6.00 -3.91
N GLU A 142 17.83 -5.31 -4.62
CA GLU A 142 17.99 -3.88 -4.88
C GLU A 142 18.00 -3.05 -3.60
N HIS A 143 17.12 -3.37 -2.64
CA HIS A 143 17.15 -2.72 -1.33
C HIS A 143 18.46 -2.95 -0.61
N LEU A 144 19.01 -4.16 -0.62
CA LEU A 144 20.34 -4.45 -0.07
C LEU A 144 21.44 -3.63 -0.76
N SER A 145 21.39 -3.50 -2.07
CA SER A 145 22.35 -2.70 -2.82
C SER A 145 22.29 -1.23 -2.40
N LYS A 146 21.09 -0.66 -2.25
CA LYS A 146 20.88 0.70 -1.76
C LYS A 146 21.40 0.88 -0.33
N ILE A 147 21.14 -0.09 0.56
CA ILE A 147 21.66 -0.04 1.95
C ILE A 147 23.19 -0.12 1.97
N ASN A 148 23.79 -1.01 1.17
CA ASN A 148 25.25 -1.11 1.07
C ASN A 148 25.87 0.20 0.60
N TYR A 149 25.28 0.87 -0.38
CA TYR A 149 25.71 2.19 -0.82
C TYR A 149 25.62 3.21 0.33
N LEU A 150 24.48 3.26 1.04
CA LEU A 150 24.34 4.19 2.18
C LEU A 150 25.36 3.91 3.27
N LEU A 151 25.66 2.65 3.58
CA LEU A 151 26.65 2.25 4.58
C LEU A 151 28.10 2.62 4.18
N SER A 152 28.37 2.83 2.88
CA SER A 152 29.67 3.33 2.40
C SER A 152 29.88 4.83 2.65
N LEU A 153 28.81 5.56 2.95
CA LEU A 153 28.87 7.00 3.24
C LEU A 153 29.27 7.26 4.70
N ASN A 154 29.64 8.52 4.99
CA ASN A 154 29.91 8.95 6.36
C ASN A 154 28.60 9.15 7.13
N LEU A 155 28.20 8.16 7.93
CA LEU A 155 26.97 8.15 8.72
C LEU A 155 27.33 8.26 10.22
N ASP A 156 26.43 8.87 10.99
CA ASP A 156 26.48 8.76 12.45
C ASP A 156 26.27 7.30 12.91
N LYS A 157 26.68 7.03 14.15
CA LYS A 157 26.67 5.67 14.71
C LYS A 157 25.25 5.06 14.78
N THR A 158 24.26 5.89 15.12
CA THR A 158 22.87 5.45 15.28
C THR A 158 22.31 5.01 13.93
N ARG A 159 22.43 5.87 12.91
CA ARG A 159 21.96 5.57 11.56
C ARG A 159 22.65 4.36 10.94
N ARG A 160 23.96 4.23 11.17
CA ARG A 160 24.71 3.05 10.73
C ARG A 160 24.16 1.77 11.34
N SER A 161 23.96 1.74 12.66
CA SER A 161 23.44 0.57 13.37
C SER A 161 22.04 0.17 12.91
N GLU A 162 21.15 1.15 12.67
CA GLU A 162 19.81 0.92 12.11
C GLU A 162 19.89 0.23 10.73
N LEU A 163 20.73 0.76 9.83
CA LEU A 163 20.90 0.21 8.49
C LEU A 163 21.51 -1.20 8.52
N GLU A 164 22.49 -1.44 9.38
CA GLU A 164 23.09 -2.76 9.55
C GLU A 164 22.05 -3.78 10.06
N THR A 165 21.26 -3.40 11.05
CA THR A 165 20.17 -4.24 11.58
C THR A 165 19.13 -4.55 10.48
N TYR A 166 18.73 -3.55 9.71
CA TYR A 166 17.78 -3.75 8.62
C TYR A 166 18.36 -4.59 7.48
N LYS A 167 19.63 -4.40 7.15
CA LYS A 167 20.37 -5.23 6.19
C LYS A 167 20.35 -6.71 6.58
N GLU A 168 20.67 -7.04 7.84
CA GLU A 168 20.67 -8.43 8.31
C GLU A 168 19.24 -9.01 8.32
N ARG A 169 18.22 -8.19 8.62
CA ARG A 169 16.82 -8.61 8.51
C ARG A 169 16.46 -9.01 7.06
N ILE A 170 16.84 -8.21 6.06
CA ILE A 170 16.58 -8.53 4.64
C ILE A 170 17.31 -9.81 4.22
N LYS A 171 18.59 -9.94 4.57
CA LYS A 171 19.40 -11.13 4.22
C LYS A 171 18.80 -12.45 4.75
N LYS A 172 18.15 -12.41 5.90
CA LYS A 172 17.48 -13.61 6.46
C LYS A 172 16.27 -14.05 5.64
N GLN A 173 15.70 -13.14 4.84
CA GLN A 173 14.50 -13.44 4.06
C GLN A 173 14.81 -13.80 2.60
N LEU A 174 15.99 -13.50 2.09
CA LEU A 174 16.48 -13.95 0.78
C LEU A 174 17.07 -15.35 0.84
#